data_d3e0f325b640299266e6af5f38c4b956
#
_entry.id   d3e0f325b640299266e6af5f38c4b956
#
_cell.length_a   1.000
_cell.length_b   1.000
_cell.length_c   1.000
_cell.angle_alpha   90.00
_cell.angle_beta   90.00
_cell.angle_gamma   90.00
#
_symmetry.space_group_name_H-M   'P 1'
#
loop_
_entity.id
_entity.type
_entity.pdbx_description
1 polymer ?
#
loop_
_entity_poly.entity_id
_entity_poly.type
_entity_poly.pdbx_seq_one_letter_code
_entity_poly.pdbx_strand_id
1 'polypeptide(L)'
;MNNLQQPRLLALGDGAWTIEFGSSIDPVIHSRVLGFCTALQKSTDITEKILEYLPSFRSVSVYYDPAKVDGIMLGSELLNLAHHSGNQLSEGRKLYIPVCFEDEFGPDLNEVAQLKNLEISEVIDLMTSCVFSVYMIGFLPGFPYLGGLPELLNIPRLANPRLTVPAGSIAIAAGMCAVYPWESPGGWRLLGQTPVPLFDVNHSDHPALIASGDQIHWRSINKARYAELKIECQRTNWDRDSILEIKDWS
;
A
#
# COMPACT_ATOMS: atom_id res chain seq x y z
N MET A 1 -24.82 -14.04 -6.74
CA MET A 1 -23.97 -13.63 -7.88
C MET A 1 -23.65 -12.17 -7.66
N ASN A 2 -22.43 -11.83 -7.27
CA ASN A 2 -22.02 -10.43 -7.14
C ASN A 2 -22.05 -9.80 -8.53
N ASN A 3 -22.98 -8.86 -8.73
CA ASN A 3 -23.02 -8.05 -9.95
C ASN A 3 -21.78 -7.14 -9.94
N LEU A 4 -20.65 -7.64 -10.44
CA LEU A 4 -19.44 -6.84 -10.62
C LEU A 4 -19.77 -5.67 -11.52
N GLN A 5 -19.59 -4.45 -11.03
CA GLN A 5 -19.84 -3.25 -11.82
C GLN A 5 -18.94 -3.26 -13.07
N GLN A 6 -19.52 -2.85 -14.20
CA GLN A 6 -18.76 -2.66 -15.44
C GLN A 6 -17.73 -1.54 -15.24
N PRO A 7 -16.53 -1.63 -15.82
CA PRO A 7 -15.56 -0.55 -15.78
C PRO A 7 -16.17 0.74 -16.35
N ARG A 8 -15.83 1.87 -15.74
CA ARG A 8 -16.26 3.19 -16.19
C ARG A 8 -15.05 4.04 -16.54
N LEU A 9 -15.17 4.80 -17.61
CA LEU A 9 -14.17 5.79 -18.02
C LEU A 9 -14.60 7.17 -17.51
N LEU A 10 -13.74 7.82 -16.74
CA LEU A 10 -13.97 9.14 -16.16
C LEU A 10 -12.85 10.07 -16.58
N ALA A 11 -13.19 11.28 -17.02
CA ALA A 11 -12.19 12.29 -17.36
C ALA A 11 -11.50 12.82 -16.09
N LEU A 12 -10.18 12.95 -16.15
CA LEU A 12 -9.35 13.55 -15.10
C LEU A 12 -8.58 14.73 -15.72
N GLY A 13 -9.23 15.88 -15.83
CA GLY A 13 -8.72 17.02 -16.59
C GLY A 13 -8.60 16.69 -18.09
N ASP A 14 -7.69 17.38 -18.79
CA ASP A 14 -7.51 17.28 -20.24
C ASP A 14 -6.46 16.23 -20.64
N GLY A 15 -5.59 15.82 -19.71
CA GLY A 15 -4.43 14.95 -19.96
C GLY A 15 -4.48 13.62 -19.24
N ALA A 16 -5.65 13.19 -18.73
CA ALA A 16 -5.74 11.90 -18.09
C ALA A 16 -7.15 11.30 -18.12
N TRP A 17 -7.19 9.96 -18.05
CA TRP A 17 -8.39 9.16 -17.85
C TRP A 17 -8.29 8.37 -16.56
N THR A 18 -9.41 8.21 -15.87
CA THR A 18 -9.55 7.27 -14.76
C THR A 18 -10.48 6.13 -15.16
N ILE A 19 -9.97 4.91 -15.08
CA ILE A 19 -10.73 3.67 -15.24
C ILE A 19 -11.16 3.20 -13.86
N GLU A 20 -12.46 3.26 -13.55
CA GLU A 20 -13.04 2.87 -12.27
C GLU A 20 -13.71 1.50 -12.36
N PHE A 21 -13.36 0.59 -11.45
CA PHE A 21 -13.83 -0.81 -11.44
C PHE A 21 -14.94 -1.08 -10.42
N GLY A 22 -15.25 -0.11 -9.56
CA GLY A 22 -16.27 -0.24 -8.54
C GLY A 22 -16.38 0.98 -7.62
N SER A 23 -17.31 0.93 -6.65
CA SER A 23 -17.63 2.06 -5.77
C SER A 23 -17.13 1.88 -4.33
N SER A 24 -16.57 0.71 -3.97
CA SER A 24 -16.09 0.38 -2.62
C SER A 24 -14.63 -0.05 -2.64
N ILE A 25 -13.97 0.01 -1.49
CA ILE A 25 -12.67 -0.61 -1.26
C ILE A 25 -12.93 -2.08 -0.98
N ASP A 26 -12.59 -2.94 -1.94
CA ASP A 26 -12.90 -4.36 -1.92
C ASP A 26 -11.76 -5.14 -2.59
N PRO A 27 -11.30 -6.28 -2.03
CA PRO A 27 -10.21 -7.08 -2.61
C PRO A 27 -10.50 -7.59 -4.02
N VAL A 28 -11.77 -7.91 -4.33
CA VAL A 28 -12.16 -8.37 -5.68
C VAL A 28 -12.08 -7.24 -6.68
N ILE A 29 -12.53 -6.03 -6.30
CA ILE A 29 -12.39 -4.84 -7.14
C ILE A 29 -10.91 -4.51 -7.35
N HIS A 30 -10.11 -4.58 -6.30
CA HIS A 30 -8.68 -4.32 -6.39
C HIS A 30 -7.95 -5.36 -7.28
N SER A 31 -8.34 -6.63 -7.26
CA SER A 31 -7.79 -7.64 -8.16
C SER A 31 -8.01 -7.29 -9.65
N ARG A 32 -9.11 -6.62 -9.98
CA ARG A 32 -9.38 -6.11 -11.33
C ARG A 32 -8.48 -4.91 -11.68
N VAL A 33 -8.22 -4.03 -10.72
CA VAL A 33 -7.24 -2.94 -10.87
C VAL A 33 -5.88 -3.50 -11.24
N LEU A 34 -5.38 -4.49 -10.50
CA LEU A 34 -4.10 -5.14 -10.76
C LEU A 34 -4.10 -5.90 -12.10
N GLY A 35 -5.19 -6.59 -12.42
CA GLY A 35 -5.37 -7.27 -13.71
C GLY A 35 -5.29 -6.29 -14.89
N PHE A 36 -5.92 -5.14 -14.76
CA PHE A 36 -5.84 -4.08 -15.76
C PHE A 36 -4.42 -3.51 -15.89
N CYS A 37 -3.73 -3.23 -14.77
CA CYS A 37 -2.35 -2.76 -14.81
C CYS A 37 -1.42 -3.77 -15.52
N THR A 38 -1.61 -5.07 -15.26
CA THR A 38 -0.84 -6.13 -15.93
C THR A 38 -1.16 -6.21 -17.43
N ALA A 39 -2.44 -6.04 -17.81
CA ALA A 39 -2.83 -6.01 -19.21
C ALA A 39 -2.26 -4.76 -19.92
N LEU A 40 -2.28 -3.62 -19.23
CA LEU A 40 -1.71 -2.37 -19.73
C LEU A 40 -0.20 -2.51 -20.00
N GLN A 41 0.56 -3.08 -19.07
CA GLN A 41 2.00 -3.34 -19.24
C GLN A 41 2.33 -4.24 -20.44
N LYS A 42 1.44 -5.16 -20.79
CA LYS A 42 1.60 -6.07 -21.94
C LYS A 42 1.18 -5.46 -23.27
N SER A 43 0.48 -4.32 -23.24
CA SER A 43 -0.04 -3.64 -24.44
C SER A 43 0.94 -2.56 -24.88
N THR A 44 1.91 -2.91 -25.72
CA THR A 44 2.90 -1.95 -26.26
C THR A 44 2.23 -0.76 -26.96
N ASP A 45 1.19 -1.01 -27.75
CA ASP A 45 0.47 0.03 -28.49
C ASP A 45 -0.16 1.10 -27.58
N ILE A 46 -0.57 0.74 -26.37
CA ILE A 46 -1.14 1.67 -25.40
C ILE A 46 -0.03 2.30 -24.55
N THR A 47 0.97 1.52 -24.12
CA THR A 47 2.06 2.03 -23.28
C THR A 47 2.89 3.10 -23.98
N GLU A 48 3.05 3.05 -25.31
CA GLU A 48 3.72 4.09 -26.10
C GLU A 48 2.94 5.42 -26.16
N LYS A 49 1.63 5.40 -25.90
CA LYS A 49 0.75 6.57 -25.91
C LYS A 49 0.62 7.25 -24.55
N ILE A 50 1.03 6.60 -23.48
CA ILE A 50 0.84 7.11 -22.11
C ILE A 50 2.15 7.56 -21.47
N LEU A 51 2.06 8.51 -20.55
CA LEU A 51 3.19 8.99 -19.77
C LEU A 51 3.44 8.13 -18.54
N GLU A 52 2.35 7.83 -17.82
CA GLU A 52 2.35 6.99 -16.63
C GLU A 52 0.94 6.48 -16.31
N TYR A 53 0.83 5.50 -15.42
CA TYR A 53 -0.44 5.10 -14.83
C TYR A 53 -0.28 4.88 -13.33
N LEU A 54 -1.31 5.26 -12.57
CA LEU A 54 -1.33 5.20 -11.11
C LEU A 54 -2.51 4.34 -10.64
N PRO A 55 -2.25 3.13 -10.12
CA PRO A 55 -3.28 2.31 -9.48
C PRO A 55 -3.71 2.93 -8.15
N SER A 56 -5.00 2.75 -7.83
CA SER A 56 -5.60 3.12 -6.56
C SER A 56 -6.46 1.96 -6.04
N PHE A 57 -7.23 2.16 -4.98
CA PHE A 57 -8.06 1.11 -4.34
C PHE A 57 -9.00 0.40 -5.32
N ARG A 58 -9.61 1.14 -6.23
CA ARG A 58 -10.70 0.70 -7.10
C ARG A 58 -10.64 1.25 -8.52
N SER A 59 -9.56 1.95 -8.86
CA SER A 59 -9.40 2.62 -10.15
C SER A 59 -7.94 2.72 -10.56
N VAL A 60 -7.70 3.02 -11.84
CA VAL A 60 -6.38 3.37 -12.38
C VAL A 60 -6.50 4.69 -13.11
N SER A 61 -5.66 5.65 -12.76
CA SER A 61 -5.51 6.90 -13.52
C SER A 61 -4.39 6.71 -14.53
N VAL A 62 -4.65 7.08 -15.80
CA VAL A 62 -3.71 6.96 -16.92
C VAL A 62 -3.49 8.33 -17.51
N TYR A 63 -2.24 8.80 -17.49
CA TYR A 63 -1.83 10.12 -17.96
C TYR A 63 -1.25 10.04 -19.36
N TYR A 64 -1.56 11.01 -20.20
CA TYR A 64 -1.08 11.11 -21.58
C TYR A 64 -0.81 12.56 -21.96
N ASP A 65 -0.06 12.78 -23.05
CA ASP A 65 0.19 14.11 -23.61
C ASP A 65 -0.91 14.45 -24.65
N PRO A 66 -1.86 15.36 -24.34
CA PRO A 66 -2.96 15.67 -25.25
C PRO A 66 -2.50 16.39 -26.54
N ALA A 67 -1.27 16.87 -26.59
CA ALA A 67 -0.71 17.43 -27.83
C ALA A 67 -0.24 16.35 -28.82
N LYS A 68 -0.07 15.10 -28.35
CA LYS A 68 0.48 13.98 -29.14
C LYS A 68 -0.52 12.85 -29.34
N VAL A 69 -1.49 12.71 -28.44
CA VAL A 69 -2.40 11.57 -28.40
C VAL A 69 -3.86 12.05 -28.47
N ASP A 70 -4.67 11.42 -29.33
CA ASP A 70 -6.11 11.58 -29.30
C ASP A 70 -6.68 10.93 -28.04
N GLY A 71 -7.05 11.77 -27.06
CA GLY A 71 -7.55 11.31 -25.77
C GLY A 71 -8.85 10.51 -25.86
N ILE A 72 -9.74 10.80 -26.86
CA ILE A 72 -11.01 10.08 -27.04
C ILE A 72 -10.73 8.66 -27.53
N MET A 73 -9.85 8.52 -28.51
CA MET A 73 -9.43 7.19 -29.01
C MET A 73 -8.74 6.39 -27.90
N LEU A 74 -7.78 7.00 -27.19
CA LEU A 74 -7.09 6.35 -26.07
C LEU A 74 -8.07 5.91 -24.99
N GLY A 75 -9.04 6.76 -24.61
CA GLY A 75 -10.06 6.43 -23.62
C GLY A 75 -10.88 5.19 -24.01
N SER A 76 -11.24 5.08 -25.30
CA SER A 76 -11.96 3.92 -25.84
C SER A 76 -11.12 2.64 -25.80
N GLU A 77 -9.83 2.73 -26.13
CA GLU A 77 -8.88 1.62 -26.06
C GLU A 77 -8.69 1.13 -24.61
N LEU A 78 -8.52 2.07 -23.66
CA LEU A 78 -8.38 1.78 -22.24
C LEU A 78 -9.63 1.11 -21.66
N LEU A 79 -10.83 1.61 -22.02
CA LEU A 79 -12.08 1.01 -21.59
C LEU A 79 -12.27 -0.40 -22.15
N ASN A 80 -11.94 -0.60 -23.43
CA ASN A 80 -11.97 -1.91 -24.05
C ASN A 80 -10.99 -2.88 -23.37
N LEU A 81 -9.76 -2.44 -23.09
CA LEU A 81 -8.78 -3.24 -22.34
C LEU A 81 -9.32 -3.62 -20.95
N ALA A 82 -9.96 -2.67 -20.24
CA ALA A 82 -10.52 -2.90 -18.91
C ALA A 82 -11.66 -3.93 -18.89
N HIS A 83 -12.45 -4.01 -19.96
CA HIS A 83 -13.51 -5.02 -20.11
C HIS A 83 -12.95 -6.44 -20.31
N HIS A 84 -11.77 -6.54 -20.92
CA HIS A 84 -11.14 -7.83 -21.28
C HIS A 84 -10.00 -8.23 -20.32
N SER A 85 -9.54 -7.31 -19.48
CA SER A 85 -8.57 -7.63 -18.43
C SER A 85 -9.24 -8.51 -17.37
N GLY A 86 -8.81 -9.77 -17.29
CA GLY A 86 -9.35 -10.71 -16.31
C GLY A 86 -9.04 -10.31 -14.86
N ASN A 87 -9.67 -10.98 -13.91
CA ASN A 87 -9.29 -10.92 -12.50
C ASN A 87 -7.93 -11.63 -12.37
N GLN A 88 -6.85 -10.89 -12.41
CA GLN A 88 -5.57 -11.44 -12.03
C GLN A 88 -5.44 -11.26 -10.52
N LEU A 89 -5.56 -12.38 -9.80
CA LEU A 89 -4.94 -12.50 -8.49
C LEU A 89 -3.44 -12.44 -8.78
N SER A 90 -2.89 -11.23 -8.83
CA SER A 90 -1.45 -11.07 -8.84
C SER A 90 -0.97 -11.67 -7.53
N GLU A 91 -0.26 -12.78 -7.59
CA GLU A 91 0.59 -13.19 -6.48
C GLU A 91 1.75 -12.21 -6.45
N GLY A 92 1.52 -11.04 -5.84
CA GLY A 92 2.57 -10.09 -5.54
C GLY A 92 3.63 -10.72 -4.63
N ARG A 93 4.75 -10.04 -4.47
CA ARG A 93 5.83 -10.50 -3.58
C ARG A 93 5.27 -10.63 -2.16
N LYS A 94 5.74 -11.65 -1.43
CA LYS A 94 5.45 -11.81 0.00
C LYS A 94 6.59 -11.21 0.81
N LEU A 95 6.29 -10.13 1.52
CA LEU A 95 7.27 -9.41 2.32
C LEU A 95 6.99 -9.64 3.81
N TYR A 96 8.02 -10.05 4.53
CA TYR A 96 7.95 -10.26 5.98
C TYR A 96 8.70 -9.12 6.66
N ILE A 97 7.98 -8.14 7.16
CA ILE A 97 8.56 -6.90 7.68
C ILE A 97 8.58 -6.92 9.21
N PRO A 98 9.76 -6.70 9.85
CA PRO A 98 9.88 -6.68 11.30
C PRO A 98 9.22 -5.42 11.88
N VAL A 99 8.50 -5.58 12.98
CA VAL A 99 7.79 -4.50 13.67
C VAL A 99 7.95 -4.64 15.18
N CYS A 100 8.39 -3.58 15.83
CA CYS A 100 8.36 -3.46 17.28
C CYS A 100 7.03 -2.82 17.70
N PHE A 101 6.33 -3.49 18.63
CA PHE A 101 5.05 -3.02 19.19
C PHE A 101 5.20 -2.51 20.64
N GLU A 102 6.42 -2.52 21.19
CA GLU A 102 6.68 -2.16 22.59
C GLU A 102 6.68 -0.64 22.80
N ASP A 103 6.24 -0.20 23.96
CA ASP A 103 6.38 1.16 24.52
C ASP A 103 6.14 2.29 23.48
N GLU A 104 7.17 3.09 23.26
CA GLU A 104 7.16 4.27 22.38
C GLU A 104 6.94 3.95 20.89
N PHE A 105 7.13 2.70 20.47
CA PHE A 105 6.92 2.28 19.08
C PHE A 105 5.44 2.13 18.72
N GLY A 106 4.59 1.81 19.71
CA GLY A 106 3.14 1.69 19.54
C GLY A 106 2.34 2.59 20.50
N PRO A 107 2.48 3.93 20.43
CA PRO A 107 1.91 4.83 21.43
C PRO A 107 0.38 4.76 21.56
N ASP A 108 -0.33 4.28 20.54
CA ASP A 108 -1.79 4.16 20.57
C ASP A 108 -2.27 2.71 20.79
N LEU A 109 -1.34 1.76 20.94
CA LEU A 109 -1.68 0.35 21.04
C LEU A 109 -2.59 0.05 22.23
N ASN A 110 -2.30 0.65 23.39
CA ASN A 110 -3.13 0.49 24.59
C ASN A 110 -4.52 1.15 24.41
N GLU A 111 -4.61 2.34 23.80
CA GLU A 111 -5.89 2.98 23.50
C GLU A 111 -6.75 2.11 22.57
N VAL A 112 -6.15 1.57 21.51
CA VAL A 112 -6.85 0.69 20.57
C VAL A 112 -7.34 -0.59 21.25
N ALA A 113 -6.51 -1.22 22.08
CA ALA A 113 -6.89 -2.41 22.85
C ALA A 113 -8.10 -2.11 23.75
N GLN A 114 -8.07 -1.02 24.52
CA GLN A 114 -9.18 -0.60 25.38
C GLN A 114 -10.46 -0.29 24.59
N LEU A 115 -10.37 0.46 23.49
CA LEU A 115 -11.52 0.80 22.65
C LEU A 115 -12.18 -0.42 22.01
N LYS A 116 -11.42 -1.51 21.84
CA LYS A 116 -11.90 -2.76 21.24
C LYS A 116 -12.22 -3.85 22.26
N ASN A 117 -12.03 -3.60 23.56
CA ASN A 117 -12.13 -4.56 24.66
C ASN A 117 -11.24 -5.79 24.40
N LEU A 118 -9.99 -5.55 24.00
CA LEU A 118 -8.97 -6.55 23.75
C LEU A 118 -7.78 -6.34 24.70
N GLU A 119 -7.02 -7.41 24.93
CA GLU A 119 -5.67 -7.29 25.48
C GLU A 119 -4.70 -6.78 24.42
N ILE A 120 -3.60 -6.15 24.84
CA ILE A 120 -2.55 -5.66 23.90
C ILE A 120 -2.01 -6.82 23.05
N SER A 121 -1.78 -7.99 23.66
CA SER A 121 -1.32 -9.19 22.97
C SER A 121 -2.27 -9.63 21.86
N GLU A 122 -3.59 -9.55 22.09
CA GLU A 122 -4.59 -9.91 21.09
C GLU A 122 -4.57 -8.95 19.89
N VAL A 123 -4.33 -7.63 20.11
CA VAL A 123 -4.15 -6.68 19.01
C VAL A 123 -2.91 -7.03 18.20
N ILE A 124 -1.78 -7.34 18.86
CA ILE A 124 -0.53 -7.73 18.19
C ILE A 124 -0.73 -9.04 17.40
N ASP A 125 -1.40 -10.04 17.99
CA ASP A 125 -1.69 -11.31 17.32
C ASP A 125 -2.57 -11.11 16.09
N LEU A 126 -3.59 -10.25 16.15
CA LEU A 126 -4.40 -9.89 15.00
C LEU A 126 -3.56 -9.24 13.90
N MET A 127 -2.67 -8.30 14.26
CA MET A 127 -1.80 -7.64 13.28
C MET A 127 -0.81 -8.60 12.63
N THR A 128 -0.23 -9.53 13.39
CA THR A 128 0.85 -10.42 12.92
C THR A 128 0.34 -11.69 12.23
N SER A 129 -0.89 -12.12 12.51
CA SER A 129 -1.52 -13.30 11.88
C SER A 129 -2.13 -12.99 10.50
N CYS A 130 -2.45 -11.72 10.23
CA CYS A 130 -3.09 -11.33 8.98
C CYS A 130 -2.11 -11.12 7.84
N VAL A 131 -2.62 -11.25 6.61
CA VAL A 131 -1.93 -10.88 5.38
C VAL A 131 -2.50 -9.55 4.91
N PHE A 132 -1.62 -8.55 4.78
CA PHE A 132 -2.01 -7.24 4.30
C PHE A 132 -1.68 -7.10 2.81
N SER A 133 -2.67 -6.74 2.00
CA SER A 133 -2.47 -6.50 0.56
C SER A 133 -2.20 -5.02 0.30
N VAL A 134 -1.15 -4.71 -0.44
CA VAL A 134 -0.83 -3.33 -0.84
C VAL A 134 -1.76 -2.90 -1.96
N TYR A 135 -2.69 -2.01 -1.65
CA TYR A 135 -3.64 -1.50 -2.64
C TYR A 135 -3.02 -0.41 -3.51
N MET A 136 -2.30 0.52 -2.90
CA MET A 136 -1.66 1.60 -3.63
C MET A 136 -0.50 2.20 -2.84
N ILE A 137 0.37 2.89 -3.55
CA ILE A 137 1.38 3.78 -3.00
C ILE A 137 0.93 5.21 -3.28
N GLY A 138 0.90 6.09 -2.26
CA GLY A 138 0.46 7.46 -2.45
C GLY A 138 0.55 8.29 -1.18
N PHE A 139 0.14 9.54 -1.19
CA PHE A 139 0.30 10.53 -0.13
C PHE A 139 1.75 11.02 0.02
N LEU A 140 2.70 10.13 0.29
CA LEU A 140 4.14 10.39 0.33
C LEU A 140 4.87 9.35 -0.53
N PRO A 141 6.09 9.66 -1.05
CA PRO A 141 6.90 8.67 -1.73
C PRO A 141 7.11 7.44 -0.87
N GLY A 142 6.73 6.26 -1.39
CA GLY A 142 6.85 4.99 -0.67
C GLY A 142 5.81 4.72 0.42
N PHE A 143 4.74 5.53 0.56
CA PHE A 143 3.69 5.31 1.58
C PHE A 143 2.66 4.29 1.07
N PRO A 144 2.61 3.07 1.65
CA PRO A 144 1.66 2.04 1.25
C PRO A 144 0.32 2.16 1.99
N TYR A 145 -0.77 2.04 1.25
CA TYR A 145 -2.10 1.79 1.80
C TYR A 145 -2.40 0.30 1.71
N LEU A 146 -2.68 -0.30 2.85
CA LEU A 146 -2.82 -1.74 3.02
C LEU A 146 -4.27 -2.12 3.36
N GLY A 147 -4.84 -3.02 2.58
CA GLY A 147 -6.08 -3.72 2.93
C GLY A 147 -5.81 -4.99 3.71
N GLY A 148 -6.87 -5.60 4.24
CA GLY A 148 -6.75 -6.83 5.03
C GLY A 148 -6.71 -6.59 6.54
N LEU A 149 -6.90 -5.34 6.99
CA LEU A 149 -7.08 -5.07 8.43
C LEU A 149 -8.31 -5.82 8.95
N PRO A 150 -8.19 -6.61 10.03
CA PRO A 150 -9.36 -7.24 10.67
C PRO A 150 -10.43 -6.21 11.03
N GLU A 151 -11.70 -6.52 10.74
CA GLU A 151 -12.82 -5.61 11.02
C GLU A 151 -12.89 -5.25 12.50
N LEU A 152 -12.45 -6.14 13.38
CA LEU A 152 -12.36 -5.89 14.82
C LEU A 152 -11.45 -4.70 15.15
N LEU A 153 -10.41 -4.45 14.35
CA LEU A 153 -9.50 -3.31 14.50
C LEU A 153 -9.92 -2.07 13.70
N ASN A 154 -11.07 -2.10 13.03
CA ASN A 154 -11.57 -0.94 12.32
C ASN A 154 -11.91 0.20 13.29
N ILE A 155 -11.21 1.32 13.16
CA ILE A 155 -11.29 2.48 14.05
C ILE A 155 -11.19 3.77 13.22
N PRO A 156 -11.90 4.84 13.59
CA PRO A 156 -11.79 6.11 12.88
C PRO A 156 -10.42 6.76 13.09
N ARG A 157 -10.09 7.71 12.24
CA ARG A 157 -8.91 8.58 12.42
C ARG A 157 -9.02 9.36 13.74
N LEU A 158 -7.87 9.80 14.25
CA LEU A 158 -7.82 10.76 15.36
C LEU A 158 -8.56 12.04 14.98
N ALA A 159 -9.32 12.61 15.92
CA ALA A 159 -10.00 13.89 15.72
C ALA A 159 -8.99 15.03 15.47
N ASN A 160 -7.86 14.98 16.15
CA ASN A 160 -6.75 15.92 16.00
C ASN A 160 -5.53 15.17 15.48
N PRO A 161 -5.13 15.36 14.22
CA PRO A 161 -3.93 14.72 13.67
C PRO A 161 -2.66 15.17 14.43
N ARG A 162 -1.69 14.29 14.54
CA ARG A 162 -0.35 14.62 15.05
C ARG A 162 0.38 15.49 14.05
N LEU A 163 1.14 16.44 14.55
CA LEU A 163 2.06 17.25 13.74
C LEU A 163 3.23 16.41 13.24
N THR A 164 3.64 15.42 14.03
CA THR A 164 4.79 14.55 13.74
C THR A 164 4.43 13.10 14.04
N VAL A 165 4.56 12.26 13.03
CA VAL A 165 4.51 10.80 13.08
C VAL A 165 5.89 10.30 12.66
N PRO A 166 6.59 9.50 13.47
CA PRO A 166 7.92 9.00 13.14
C PRO A 166 7.93 8.12 11.88
N ALA A 167 9.04 8.15 11.12
CA ALA A 167 9.27 7.23 10.01
C ALA A 167 9.22 5.78 10.49
N GLY A 168 8.68 4.88 9.66
CA GLY A 168 8.49 3.46 9.99
C GLY A 168 7.24 3.16 10.81
N SER A 169 6.47 4.17 11.25
CA SER A 169 5.26 3.93 12.06
C SER A 169 4.21 3.15 11.29
N ILE A 170 3.77 2.01 11.88
CA ILE A 170 2.65 1.20 11.41
C ILE A 170 1.37 1.80 12.01
N ALA A 171 0.42 2.11 11.16
CA ALA A 171 -0.77 2.84 11.58
C ALA A 171 -2.06 2.24 11.02
N ILE A 172 -3.15 2.37 11.76
CA ILE A 172 -4.48 1.92 11.34
C ILE A 172 -5.50 3.07 11.39
N ALA A 173 -6.41 3.09 10.42
CA ALA A 173 -7.60 3.93 10.42
C ALA A 173 -8.59 3.49 9.33
N ALA A 174 -9.88 3.67 9.56
CA ALA A 174 -10.94 3.51 8.56
C ALA A 174 -10.86 2.18 7.77
N GLY A 175 -10.58 1.07 8.47
CA GLY A 175 -10.50 -0.28 7.89
C GLY A 175 -9.21 -0.57 7.11
N MET A 176 -8.21 0.30 7.19
CA MET A 176 -6.93 0.15 6.51
C MET A 176 -5.74 0.20 7.47
N CYS A 177 -4.64 -0.38 7.03
CA CYS A 177 -3.32 -0.21 7.63
C CYS A 177 -2.43 0.59 6.67
N ALA A 178 -1.41 1.25 7.19
CA ALA A 178 -0.42 1.99 6.43
C ALA A 178 0.91 2.03 7.16
N VAL A 179 1.98 2.40 6.45
CA VAL A 179 3.29 2.66 7.05
C VAL A 179 3.76 4.05 6.61
N TYR A 180 4.21 4.84 7.55
CA TYR A 180 4.80 6.14 7.27
C TYR A 180 6.27 5.97 6.85
N PRO A 181 6.65 6.16 5.57
CA PRO A 181 8.05 5.99 5.15
C PRO A 181 8.96 7.12 5.64
N TRP A 182 8.36 8.27 5.93
CA TRP A 182 9.03 9.50 6.38
C TRP A 182 8.32 10.08 7.59
N GLU A 183 9.04 10.87 8.36
CA GLU A 183 8.44 11.71 9.36
C GLU A 183 7.49 12.72 8.70
N SER A 184 6.23 12.74 9.13
CA SER A 184 5.19 13.57 8.53
C SER A 184 4.01 13.77 9.46
N PRO A 185 3.12 14.74 9.24
CA PRO A 185 1.85 14.83 9.95
C PRO A 185 0.96 13.62 9.65
N GLY A 186 0.14 13.19 10.65
CA GLY A 186 -0.77 12.07 10.43
C GLY A 186 -1.81 11.91 11.52
N GLY A 187 -3.01 11.43 11.14
CA GLY A 187 -4.15 11.24 12.04
C GLY A 187 -4.54 9.77 12.25
N TRP A 188 -3.67 8.82 11.90
CA TRP A 188 -3.92 7.40 12.13
C TRP A 188 -3.36 6.96 13.48
N ARG A 189 -3.90 5.89 14.04
CA ARG A 189 -3.41 5.35 15.30
C ARG A 189 -2.19 4.46 15.08
N LEU A 190 -1.13 4.77 15.81
CA LEU A 190 0.18 4.15 15.69
C LEU A 190 0.25 2.92 16.59
N LEU A 191 0.41 1.73 15.99
CA LEU A 191 0.44 0.46 16.72
C LEU A 191 1.83 -0.10 16.91
N GLY A 192 2.78 0.26 16.04
CA GLY A 192 4.14 -0.24 16.08
C GLY A 192 5.04 0.54 15.12
N GLN A 193 6.31 0.15 15.06
CA GLN A 193 7.28 0.76 14.16
C GLN A 193 8.22 -0.27 13.57
N THR A 194 8.50 -0.14 12.27
CA THR A 194 9.56 -0.92 11.60
C THR A 194 10.86 -0.13 11.51
N PRO A 195 12.03 -0.77 11.71
CA PRO A 195 13.33 -0.14 11.47
C PRO A 195 13.70 -0.07 9.98
N VAL A 196 12.95 -0.76 9.13
CA VAL A 196 13.23 -0.92 7.69
C VAL A 196 12.87 0.33 6.92
N PRO A 197 13.80 0.96 6.18
CA PRO A 197 13.49 2.07 5.28
C PRO A 197 12.62 1.60 4.11
N LEU A 198 11.44 2.19 3.96
CA LEU A 198 10.50 1.84 2.87
C LEU A 198 10.76 2.58 1.57
N PHE A 199 11.58 3.63 1.61
CA PHE A 199 11.90 4.45 0.46
C PHE A 199 13.35 4.92 0.52
N ASP A 200 14.06 4.77 -0.60
CA ASP A 200 15.44 5.25 -0.76
C ASP A 200 15.62 5.83 -2.16
N VAL A 201 15.89 7.13 -2.25
CA VAL A 201 16.11 7.84 -3.52
C VAL A 201 17.36 7.38 -4.28
N ASN A 202 18.32 6.79 -3.55
CA ASN A 202 19.57 6.30 -4.16
C ASN A 202 19.38 4.95 -4.86
N HIS A 203 18.25 4.28 -4.63
CA HIS A 203 17.90 3.03 -5.28
C HIS A 203 17.10 3.33 -6.56
N SER A 204 17.81 3.68 -7.65
CA SER A 204 17.24 4.25 -8.87
C SER A 204 16.13 3.42 -9.52
N ASP A 205 16.27 2.09 -9.51
CA ASP A 205 15.34 1.20 -10.20
C ASP A 205 14.06 0.93 -9.38
N HIS A 206 14.19 0.87 -8.05
CA HIS A 206 13.09 0.60 -7.12
C HIS A 206 13.21 1.47 -5.86
N PRO A 207 12.96 2.79 -5.94
CA PRO A 207 13.09 3.68 -4.79
C PRO A 207 12.14 3.29 -3.65
N ALA A 208 10.90 2.85 -3.95
CA ALA A 208 10.00 2.27 -2.99
C ALA A 208 10.26 0.76 -2.82
N LEU A 209 10.41 0.29 -1.58
CA LEU A 209 10.59 -1.14 -1.26
C LEU A 209 9.32 -1.93 -1.56
N ILE A 210 8.17 -1.35 -1.26
CA ILE A 210 6.84 -1.94 -1.38
C ILE A 210 6.17 -1.44 -2.65
N ALA A 211 5.50 -2.32 -3.38
CA ALA A 211 4.75 -2.00 -4.59
C ALA A 211 3.27 -2.41 -4.47
N SER A 212 2.41 -1.80 -5.26
CA SER A 212 1.01 -2.21 -5.37
C SER A 212 0.91 -3.67 -5.81
N GLY A 213 0.07 -4.45 -5.12
CA GLY A 213 -0.08 -5.89 -5.31
C GLY A 213 0.78 -6.75 -4.39
N ASP A 214 1.79 -6.21 -3.71
CA ASP A 214 2.57 -6.96 -2.71
C ASP A 214 1.70 -7.41 -1.52
N GLN A 215 2.13 -8.46 -0.83
CA GLN A 215 1.55 -8.98 0.40
C GLN A 215 2.52 -8.75 1.56
N ILE A 216 2.06 -8.11 2.61
CA ILE A 216 2.84 -7.80 3.80
C ILE A 216 2.44 -8.71 4.95
N HIS A 217 3.43 -9.30 5.59
CA HIS A 217 3.31 -10.06 6.83
C HIS A 217 4.15 -9.36 7.90
N TRP A 218 3.51 -8.82 8.92
CA TRP A 218 4.23 -8.24 10.05
C TRP A 218 4.86 -9.34 10.89
N ARG A 219 6.10 -9.10 11.35
CA ARG A 219 6.82 -9.98 12.27
C ARG A 219 7.18 -9.20 13.53
N SER A 220 6.63 -9.62 14.66
CA SER A 220 6.92 -8.96 15.93
C SER A 220 8.36 -9.19 16.32
N ILE A 221 9.06 -8.10 16.66
CA ILE A 221 10.41 -8.09 17.22
C ILE A 221 10.43 -7.27 18.49
N ASN A 222 11.37 -7.56 19.38
CA ASN A 222 11.57 -6.78 20.59
C ASN A 222 12.41 -5.50 20.31
N LYS A 223 12.45 -4.61 21.27
CA LYS A 223 13.17 -3.33 21.21
C LYS A 223 14.69 -3.49 20.96
N ALA A 224 15.31 -4.53 21.52
CA ALA A 224 16.73 -4.79 21.30
C ALA A 224 17.01 -5.13 19.83
N ARG A 225 16.20 -6.04 19.25
CA ARG A 225 16.32 -6.41 17.84
C ARG A 225 15.98 -5.25 16.89
N TYR A 226 15.01 -4.43 17.26
CA TYR A 226 14.73 -3.18 16.52
C TYR A 226 15.95 -2.28 16.44
N ALA A 227 16.63 -2.05 17.57
CA ALA A 227 17.81 -1.19 17.61
C ALA A 227 18.97 -1.73 16.77
N GLU A 228 19.22 -3.06 16.81
CA GLU A 228 20.22 -3.73 15.98
C GLU A 228 19.91 -3.55 14.49
N LEU A 229 18.69 -3.89 14.06
CA LEU A 229 18.25 -3.77 12.67
C LEU A 229 18.31 -2.33 12.17
N LYS A 230 17.96 -1.36 13.01
CA LYS A 230 18.06 0.06 12.65
C LYS A 230 19.49 0.47 12.32
N ILE A 231 20.48 -0.03 13.08
CA ILE A 231 21.89 0.20 12.80
C ILE A 231 22.32 -0.54 11.51
N GLU A 232 21.86 -1.77 11.31
CA GLU A 232 22.16 -2.55 10.11
C GLU A 232 21.65 -1.84 8.85
N CYS A 233 20.40 -1.36 8.86
CA CYS A 233 19.78 -0.65 7.75
C CYS A 233 20.46 0.70 7.41
N GLN A 234 21.24 1.27 8.34
CA GLN A 234 21.96 2.53 8.11
C GLN A 234 23.39 2.32 7.52
N ARG A 235 23.85 1.09 7.38
CA ARG A 235 25.18 0.82 6.81
C ARG A 235 25.21 1.10 5.31
N THR A 236 26.31 1.67 4.84
CA THR A 236 26.48 2.06 3.42
C THR A 236 26.40 0.88 2.43
N ASN A 237 26.69 -0.34 2.91
CA ASN A 237 26.65 -1.57 2.12
C ASN A 237 25.44 -2.45 2.46
N TRP A 238 24.43 -1.89 3.11
CA TRP A 238 23.22 -2.66 3.41
C TRP A 238 22.42 -2.92 2.13
N ASP A 239 22.17 -4.19 1.86
CA ASP A 239 21.35 -4.61 0.76
C ASP A 239 19.88 -4.62 1.20
N ARG A 240 19.15 -3.60 0.77
CA ARG A 240 17.72 -3.44 1.06
C ARG A 240 16.90 -4.61 0.54
N ASP A 241 17.27 -5.18 -0.60
CA ASP A 241 16.50 -6.25 -1.23
C ASP A 241 16.70 -7.59 -0.51
N SER A 242 17.76 -7.74 0.29
CA SER A 242 17.95 -8.92 1.14
C SER A 242 16.79 -9.15 2.12
N ILE A 243 16.08 -8.07 2.53
CA ILE A 243 14.88 -8.16 3.37
C ILE A 243 13.79 -9.00 2.73
N LEU A 244 13.68 -8.98 1.40
CA LEU A 244 12.63 -9.70 0.67
C LEU A 244 12.73 -11.21 0.84
N GLU A 245 13.91 -11.72 1.21
CA GLU A 245 14.19 -13.13 1.40
C GLU A 245 14.04 -13.59 2.86
N ILE A 246 14.04 -12.66 3.82
CA ILE A 246 14.00 -12.97 5.24
C ILE A 246 12.56 -13.26 5.67
N LYS A 247 12.30 -14.48 6.15
CA LYS A 247 10.97 -14.90 6.65
C LYS A 247 10.88 -14.86 8.17
N ASP A 248 11.99 -14.96 8.84
CA ASP A 248 12.11 -14.98 10.30
C ASP A 248 13.13 -13.92 10.75
N TRP A 249 12.73 -13.11 11.72
CA TRP A 249 13.50 -11.98 12.25
C TRP A 249 13.92 -12.17 13.72
N SER A 250 13.68 -13.40 14.27
CA SER A 250 14.02 -13.75 15.65
C SER A 250 15.52 -13.66 15.94
#